data_34abffa0e09b6303783f30808936569f
#
_entry.id   34abffa0e09b6303783f30808936569f
#
_cell.length_a   1.000
_cell.length_b   1.000
_cell.length_c   1.000
_cell.angle_alpha   90.00
_cell.angle_beta   90.00
_cell.angle_gamma   90.00
#
_symmetry.space_group_name_H-M   'P 1'
#
loop_
_entity.id
_entity.type
_entity.pdbx_description
1 polymer ?
#
loop_
_entity_poly.entity_id
_entity_poly.type
_entity_poly.pdbx_seq_one_letter_code
_entity_poly.pdbx_strand_id
1 'polypeptide(L)'
;VVTGRIERGVLKVNENVDIIGIKTEKTSTTVTGIEMFRKLLDEGQAGENVGLLLRGIKREDVERGQVIIKPGSVTPHTEFEAQAYILSKDEGGRHTPFFNNYRPQFYFRTTDVTGVVTLPEGTEMVMPGDNTEMKVELIQPVAMEEGLKFAIREGGRTVGAGQVTKIVK
;
A
#
# COMPACT_ATOMS: atom_id res chain seq x y z
N VAL A 1 13.91 10.59 11.96
CA VAL A 1 14.37 9.63 10.96
C VAL A 1 13.21 8.72 10.55
N VAL A 2 12.99 8.57 9.27
CA VAL A 2 11.99 7.68 8.70
C VAL A 2 12.70 6.48 8.09
N THR A 3 12.27 5.27 8.45
CA THR A 3 12.88 4.04 7.93
C THR A 3 11.94 3.35 6.94
N GLY A 4 12.51 2.73 5.94
CA GLY A 4 11.75 2.01 4.95
C GLY A 4 12.62 1.45 3.84
N ARG A 5 11.95 0.83 2.86
CA ARG A 5 12.60 0.25 1.69
C ARG A 5 12.38 1.14 0.47
N ILE A 6 13.42 1.36 -0.28
CA ILE A 6 13.32 2.03 -1.58
C ILE A 6 12.78 1.02 -2.58
N GLU A 7 11.60 1.28 -3.12
CA GLU A 7 10.96 0.36 -4.07
C GLU A 7 11.48 0.55 -5.49
N ARG A 8 11.69 1.79 -5.91
CA ARG A 8 12.10 2.12 -7.28
C ARG A 8 13.02 3.33 -7.31
N GLY A 9 13.90 3.35 -8.28
CA GLY A 9 14.74 4.50 -8.60
C GLY A 9 15.91 4.70 -7.66
N VAL A 10 16.45 5.90 -7.70
CA VAL A 10 17.58 6.36 -6.90
C VAL A 10 17.16 7.63 -6.17
N LEU A 11 17.42 7.67 -4.86
CA LEU A 11 17.17 8.84 -4.03
C LEU A 11 18.49 9.43 -3.60
N LYS A 12 18.63 10.73 -3.77
CA LYS A 12 19.86 11.47 -3.40
C LYS A 12 19.60 12.47 -2.29
N VAL A 13 20.62 12.75 -1.52
CA VAL A 13 20.60 13.82 -0.51
C VAL A 13 20.30 15.16 -1.21
N ASN A 14 19.53 16.02 -0.57
CA ASN A 14 19.07 17.31 -1.05
C ASN A 14 17.95 17.28 -2.11
N GLU A 15 17.40 16.09 -2.42
CA GLU A 15 16.24 16.01 -3.29
C GLU A 15 14.96 16.34 -2.53
N ASN A 16 14.03 16.99 -3.24
CA ASN A 16 12.69 17.24 -2.74
C ASN A 16 11.84 15.99 -2.88
N VAL A 17 11.03 15.70 -1.87
CA VAL A 17 10.13 14.56 -1.86
C VAL A 17 8.77 14.95 -1.30
N ASP A 18 7.74 14.18 -1.64
CA ASP A 18 6.42 14.27 -1.05
C ASP A 18 6.14 13.02 -0.23
N ILE A 19 5.46 13.19 0.90
CA ILE A 19 4.96 12.10 1.72
C ILE A 19 3.46 12.02 1.49
N ILE A 20 2.98 10.89 0.98
CA ILE A 20 1.58 10.70 0.62
C ILE A 20 1.00 9.42 1.23
N GLY A 21 -0.34 9.36 1.26
CA GLY A 21 -1.07 8.20 1.74
C GLY A 21 -1.50 8.34 3.19
N ILE A 22 -2.48 7.55 3.60
CA ILE A 22 -3.10 7.50 4.91
C ILE A 22 -3.78 8.83 5.29
N LYS A 23 -3.04 9.92 5.28
CA LYS A 23 -3.58 11.27 5.50
C LYS A 23 -4.12 11.85 4.19
N THR A 24 -5.10 12.75 4.28
CA THR A 24 -5.72 13.35 3.10
C THR A 24 -4.80 14.36 2.40
N GLU A 25 -3.86 14.94 3.13
CA GLU A 25 -2.94 15.93 2.60
C GLU A 25 -1.54 15.36 2.44
N LYS A 26 -0.85 15.79 1.38
CA LYS A 26 0.56 15.45 1.20
C LYS A 26 1.44 16.41 2.00
N THR A 27 2.60 15.95 2.41
CA THR A 27 3.62 16.77 3.05
C THR A 27 4.84 16.80 2.14
N SER A 28 5.32 17.99 1.82
CA SER A 28 6.52 18.17 0.99
C SER A 28 7.71 18.51 1.87
N THR A 29 8.85 17.88 1.61
CA THR A 29 10.07 18.11 2.37
C THR A 29 11.31 17.82 1.52
N THR A 30 12.47 17.96 2.13
CA THR A 30 13.75 17.70 1.48
C THR A 30 14.51 16.64 2.27
N VAL A 31 15.12 15.69 1.58
CA VAL A 31 15.98 14.67 2.20
C VAL A 31 17.30 15.32 2.57
N THR A 32 17.61 15.39 3.86
CA THR A 32 18.85 15.99 4.36
C THR A 32 19.93 14.96 4.67
N GLY A 33 19.58 13.68 4.74
CA GLY A 33 20.53 12.62 4.95
C GLY A 33 19.92 11.26 4.65
N ILE A 34 20.77 10.32 4.23
CA ILE A 34 20.41 8.92 3.98
C ILE A 34 21.36 8.06 4.79
N GLU A 35 20.80 7.16 5.60
CA GLU A 35 21.57 6.30 6.49
C GLU A 35 21.25 4.83 6.22
N MET A 36 22.28 4.00 6.17
CA MET A 36 22.16 2.55 6.07
C MET A 36 23.30 1.91 6.89
N PHE A 37 22.95 0.99 7.80
CA PHE A 37 23.92 0.35 8.71
C PHE A 37 24.79 1.36 9.48
N ARG A 38 24.16 2.45 9.95
CA ARG A 38 24.82 3.53 10.70
C ARG A 38 25.87 4.33 9.89
N LYS A 39 25.83 4.19 8.57
CA LYS A 39 26.67 4.98 7.67
C LYS A 39 25.83 5.98 6.91
N LEU A 40 26.34 7.18 6.73
CA LEU A 40 25.72 8.19 5.90
C LEU A 40 26.08 7.93 4.44
N LEU A 41 25.07 7.98 3.59
CA LEU A 41 25.22 7.76 2.15
C LEU A 41 24.83 9.02 1.39
N ASP A 42 25.39 9.19 0.18
CA ASP A 42 25.00 10.27 -0.72
C ASP A 42 23.71 9.93 -1.47
N GLU A 43 23.45 8.66 -1.67
CA GLU A 43 22.26 8.18 -2.37
C GLU A 43 21.82 6.80 -1.89
N GLY A 44 20.54 6.48 -2.11
CA GLY A 44 19.99 5.16 -1.89
C GLY A 44 19.37 4.63 -3.18
N GLN A 45 19.45 3.31 -3.38
CA GLN A 45 18.97 2.64 -4.58
C GLN A 45 17.82 1.68 -4.29
N ALA A 46 17.04 1.36 -5.32
CA ALA A 46 15.96 0.39 -5.22
C ALA A 46 16.43 -0.92 -4.60
N GLY A 47 15.65 -1.45 -3.67
CA GLY A 47 15.96 -2.67 -2.92
C GLY A 47 16.64 -2.45 -1.58
N GLU A 48 17.17 -1.25 -1.33
CA GLU A 48 17.86 -0.95 -0.08
C GLU A 48 16.91 -0.50 1.02
N ASN A 49 17.17 -0.97 2.25
CA ASN A 49 16.48 -0.47 3.44
C ASN A 49 17.29 0.69 4.00
N VAL A 50 16.68 1.84 4.14
CA VAL A 50 17.38 3.06 4.55
C VAL A 50 16.61 3.81 5.63
N GLY A 51 17.31 4.66 6.35
CA GLY A 51 16.73 5.69 7.20
C GLY A 51 16.92 7.04 6.52
N LEU A 52 15.87 7.85 6.45
CA LEU A 52 15.92 9.17 5.84
C LEU A 52 15.78 10.25 6.90
N LEU A 53 16.66 11.23 6.82
CA LEU A 53 16.53 12.47 7.58
C LEU A 53 15.76 13.46 6.71
N LEU A 54 14.63 13.91 7.21
CA LEU A 54 13.72 14.80 6.47
C LEU A 54 13.64 16.15 7.18
N ARG A 55 13.78 17.22 6.41
CA ARG A 55 13.78 18.58 6.95
C ARG A 55 12.41 18.95 7.54
N GLY A 56 12.41 19.38 8.81
CA GLY A 56 11.22 19.91 9.46
C GLY A 56 10.13 18.89 9.77
N ILE A 57 10.42 17.59 9.63
CA ILE A 57 9.46 16.52 9.88
C ILE A 57 9.65 15.96 11.28
N LYS A 58 8.57 15.94 12.06
CA LYS A 58 8.51 15.37 13.39
C LYS A 58 7.93 13.96 13.32
N ARG A 59 8.12 13.20 14.41
CA ARG A 59 7.60 11.84 14.50
C ARG A 59 6.09 11.75 14.24
N GLU A 60 5.33 12.70 14.77
CA GLU A 60 3.87 12.74 14.61
C GLU A 60 3.41 13.14 13.21
N ASP A 61 4.29 13.65 12.37
CA ASP A 61 3.96 14.06 11.00
C ASP A 61 3.93 12.91 10.02
N VAL A 62 4.46 11.75 10.40
CA VAL A 62 4.59 10.57 9.52
C VAL A 62 3.96 9.36 10.17
N GLU A 63 3.22 8.58 9.40
CA GLU A 63 2.59 7.35 9.84
C GLU A 63 3.03 6.16 8.99
N ARG A 64 2.96 4.98 9.60
CA ARG A 64 3.18 3.72 8.90
C ARG A 64 2.17 3.58 7.75
N GLY A 65 2.63 3.17 6.59
CA GLY A 65 1.80 3.03 5.40
C GLY A 65 1.92 4.19 4.43
N GLN A 66 2.48 5.31 4.86
CA GLN A 66 2.78 6.42 3.96
C GLN A 66 3.96 6.08 3.05
N VAL A 67 4.01 6.73 1.90
CA VAL A 67 5.05 6.52 0.90
C VAL A 67 5.73 7.85 0.60
N ILE A 68 7.05 7.81 0.52
CA ILE A 68 7.87 8.95 0.13
C ILE A 68 8.14 8.84 -1.36
N ILE A 69 7.80 9.86 -2.12
CA ILE A 69 7.85 9.83 -3.58
C ILE A 69 8.58 11.05 -4.14
N LYS A 70 9.04 10.91 -5.38
CA LYS A 70 9.41 12.05 -6.21
C LYS A 70 8.12 12.86 -6.46
N PRO A 71 8.13 14.19 -6.28
CA PRO A 71 6.92 15.00 -6.42
C PRO A 71 6.18 14.70 -7.74
N GLY A 72 4.88 14.37 -7.62
CA GLY A 72 4.03 14.10 -8.77
C GLY A 72 4.15 12.71 -9.39
N SER A 73 5.00 11.83 -8.87
CA SER A 73 5.23 10.50 -9.48
C SER A 73 4.12 9.49 -9.21
N VAL A 74 3.48 9.57 -8.04
CA VAL A 74 2.39 8.68 -7.62
C VAL A 74 1.37 9.50 -6.87
N THR A 75 0.10 9.11 -6.92
CA THR A 75 -0.97 9.78 -6.18
C THR A 75 -1.69 8.80 -5.25
N PRO A 76 -2.27 9.30 -4.13
CA PRO A 76 -3.09 8.44 -3.26
C PRO A 76 -4.50 8.26 -3.83
N HIS A 77 -5.07 7.08 -3.59
CA HIS A 77 -6.40 6.71 -4.08
C HIS A 77 -7.17 5.93 -3.03
N THR A 78 -8.50 5.99 -3.11
CA THR A 78 -9.38 5.27 -2.19
C THR A 78 -10.22 4.20 -2.88
N GLU A 79 -10.40 4.27 -4.19
CA GLU A 79 -11.27 3.34 -4.91
C GLU A 79 -10.57 2.78 -6.13
N PHE A 80 -10.60 1.46 -6.25
CA PHE A 80 -9.95 0.75 -7.36
C PHE A 80 -10.66 -0.54 -7.70
N GLU A 81 -10.38 -1.05 -8.90
CA GLU A 81 -10.76 -2.40 -9.32
C GLU A 81 -9.52 -3.29 -9.24
N ALA A 82 -9.74 -4.54 -8.88
CA ALA A 82 -8.66 -5.50 -8.70
C ALA A 82 -9.03 -6.89 -9.18
N GLN A 83 -8.02 -7.66 -9.52
CA GLN A 83 -8.11 -9.10 -9.74
C GLN A 83 -7.51 -9.76 -8.51
N ALA A 84 -8.25 -10.67 -7.89
CA ALA A 84 -7.81 -11.30 -6.64
C ALA A 84 -7.98 -12.81 -6.67
N TYR A 85 -7.07 -13.50 -5.99
CA TYR A 85 -7.16 -14.91 -5.69
C TYR A 85 -7.47 -15.08 -4.20
N ILE A 86 -8.50 -15.83 -3.90
CA ILE A 86 -8.91 -16.11 -2.51
C ILE A 86 -8.35 -17.46 -2.11
N LEU A 87 -7.53 -17.49 -1.08
CA LEU A 87 -6.89 -18.71 -0.62
C LEU A 87 -7.93 -19.77 -0.25
N SER A 88 -7.67 -21.02 -0.62
CA SER A 88 -8.50 -22.15 -0.22
C SER A 88 -8.31 -22.43 1.28
N LYS A 89 -9.22 -23.22 1.84
CA LYS A 89 -9.11 -23.67 3.24
C LYS A 89 -7.76 -24.35 3.50
N ASP A 90 -7.31 -25.20 2.58
CA ASP A 90 -6.07 -25.95 2.71
C ASP A 90 -4.83 -25.05 2.65
N GLU A 91 -4.95 -23.90 2.02
CA GLU A 91 -3.88 -22.88 1.94
C GLU A 91 -3.88 -21.92 3.14
N GLY A 92 -4.75 -22.14 4.11
CA GLY A 92 -4.88 -21.29 5.29
C GLY A 92 -5.88 -20.15 5.13
N GLY A 93 -6.70 -20.18 4.08
CA GLY A 93 -7.71 -19.18 3.81
C GLY A 93 -8.99 -19.34 4.59
N ARG A 94 -10.03 -18.66 4.13
CA ARG A 94 -11.37 -18.74 4.74
C ARG A 94 -11.97 -20.13 4.57
N HIS A 95 -12.86 -20.50 5.50
CA HIS A 95 -13.62 -21.73 5.41
C HIS A 95 -15.00 -21.55 4.78
N THR A 96 -15.44 -20.30 4.64
CA THR A 96 -16.75 -19.93 4.14
C THR A 96 -16.62 -18.89 3.02
N PRO A 97 -17.62 -18.80 2.11
CA PRO A 97 -17.58 -17.76 1.09
C PRO A 97 -17.82 -16.38 1.70
N PHE A 98 -17.50 -15.35 0.92
CA PHE A 98 -17.88 -14.00 1.28
C PHE A 98 -18.78 -13.38 0.20
N PHE A 99 -19.50 -12.33 0.61
CA PHE A 99 -20.53 -11.68 -0.20
C PHE A 99 -20.21 -10.20 -0.41
N ASN A 100 -21.06 -9.50 -1.13
CA ASN A 100 -20.96 -8.04 -1.24
C ASN A 100 -20.90 -7.38 0.14
N ASN A 101 -20.22 -6.27 0.21
CA ASN A 101 -19.97 -5.52 1.44
C ASN A 101 -19.04 -6.21 2.44
N TYR A 102 -18.30 -7.22 1.99
CA TYR A 102 -17.22 -7.80 2.75
C TYR A 102 -16.19 -6.72 3.11
N ARG A 103 -15.78 -6.64 4.36
CA ARG A 103 -14.88 -5.59 4.87
C ARG A 103 -13.60 -6.17 5.48
N PRO A 104 -12.72 -6.73 4.65
CA PRO A 104 -11.43 -7.19 5.15
C PRO A 104 -10.45 -6.03 5.24
N GLN A 105 -9.21 -6.35 5.63
CA GLN A 105 -8.09 -5.44 5.55
C GLN A 105 -7.28 -5.72 4.29
N PHE A 106 -6.83 -4.66 3.64
CA PHE A 106 -5.97 -4.73 2.46
C PHE A 106 -4.58 -4.28 2.86
N TYR A 107 -3.62 -5.18 2.74
CA TYR A 107 -2.25 -4.90 3.11
C TYR A 107 -1.48 -4.37 1.91
N PHE A 108 -1.15 -3.10 1.97
CA PHE A 108 -0.34 -2.42 0.97
C PHE A 108 1.00 -2.05 1.57
N ARG A 109 2.08 -2.55 1.02
CA ARG A 109 3.46 -2.23 1.42
C ARG A 109 3.73 -2.47 2.91
N THR A 110 3.35 -1.55 3.78
CA THR A 110 3.73 -1.56 5.19
C THR A 110 2.57 -1.57 6.17
N THR A 111 1.34 -1.41 5.71
CA THR A 111 0.19 -1.33 6.62
C THR A 111 -1.10 -1.89 6.03
N ASP A 112 -2.01 -2.26 6.92
CA ASP A 112 -3.36 -2.68 6.57
C ASP A 112 -4.28 -1.46 6.50
N VAL A 113 -5.18 -1.45 5.52
CA VAL A 113 -6.26 -0.47 5.42
C VAL A 113 -7.57 -1.22 5.20
N THR A 114 -8.58 -0.92 5.99
CA THR A 114 -9.90 -1.54 5.83
C THR A 114 -10.54 -1.04 4.54
N GLY A 115 -11.15 -1.95 3.80
CA GLY A 115 -11.87 -1.63 2.57
C GLY A 115 -13.15 -2.44 2.43
N VAL A 116 -14.07 -1.91 1.65
CA VAL A 116 -15.34 -2.57 1.34
C VAL A 116 -15.26 -3.14 -0.07
N VAL A 117 -15.60 -4.42 -0.19
CA VAL A 117 -15.60 -5.15 -1.48
C VAL A 117 -16.96 -5.09 -2.12
N THR A 118 -16.99 -4.71 -3.41
CA THR A 118 -18.17 -4.85 -4.26
C THR A 118 -17.85 -5.87 -5.36
N LEU A 119 -18.64 -6.91 -5.43
CA LEU A 119 -18.47 -7.96 -6.44
C LEU A 119 -19.07 -7.53 -7.77
N PRO A 120 -18.58 -8.09 -8.90
CA PRO A 120 -19.15 -7.81 -10.22
C PRO A 120 -20.63 -8.18 -10.30
N GLU A 121 -21.37 -7.50 -11.16
CA GLU A 121 -22.76 -7.82 -11.42
C GLU A 121 -22.90 -9.30 -11.85
N GLY A 122 -23.85 -10.00 -11.26
CA GLY A 122 -24.04 -11.42 -11.50
C GLY A 122 -23.23 -12.34 -10.60
N THR A 123 -22.31 -11.80 -9.80
CA THR A 123 -21.54 -12.56 -8.81
C THR A 123 -22.13 -12.31 -7.44
N GLU A 124 -22.73 -13.34 -6.83
CA GLU A 124 -23.36 -13.22 -5.52
C GLU A 124 -22.38 -13.47 -4.38
N MET A 125 -21.43 -14.38 -4.59
CA MET A 125 -20.44 -14.74 -3.57
C MET A 125 -19.15 -15.20 -4.21
N VAL A 126 -18.09 -15.22 -3.40
CA VAL A 126 -16.77 -15.74 -3.77
C VAL A 126 -16.41 -16.85 -2.80
N MET A 127 -16.08 -18.02 -3.34
CA MET A 127 -15.68 -19.20 -2.57
C MET A 127 -14.19 -19.22 -2.33
N PRO A 128 -13.74 -19.83 -1.20
CA PRO A 128 -12.31 -20.08 -1.02
C PRO A 128 -11.75 -20.87 -2.20
N GLY A 129 -10.62 -20.44 -2.74
CA GLY A 129 -10.01 -21.04 -3.93
C GLY A 129 -10.38 -20.38 -5.25
N ASP A 130 -11.30 -19.42 -5.24
CA ASP A 130 -11.71 -18.71 -6.46
C ASP A 130 -10.79 -17.56 -6.83
N ASN A 131 -10.70 -17.32 -8.14
CA ASN A 131 -10.22 -16.04 -8.67
C ASN A 131 -11.43 -15.16 -8.95
N THR A 132 -11.33 -13.89 -8.65
CA THR A 132 -12.44 -12.96 -8.89
C THR A 132 -11.94 -11.57 -9.21
N GLU A 133 -12.78 -10.82 -9.92
CA GLU A 133 -12.64 -9.39 -10.03
C GLU A 133 -13.43 -8.75 -8.90
N MET A 134 -12.96 -7.64 -8.38
CA MET A 134 -13.65 -6.91 -7.33
C MET A 134 -13.38 -5.42 -7.42
N LYS A 135 -14.31 -4.64 -6.91
CA LYS A 135 -14.15 -3.22 -6.70
C LYS A 135 -13.97 -2.99 -5.21
N VAL A 136 -12.99 -2.18 -4.84
CA VAL A 136 -12.66 -1.93 -3.44
C VAL A 136 -12.69 -0.44 -3.15
N GLU A 137 -13.33 -0.08 -2.05
CA GLU A 137 -13.31 1.28 -1.52
C GLU A 137 -12.65 1.24 -0.15
N LEU A 138 -11.50 1.91 -0.05
CA LEU A 138 -10.71 1.97 1.19
C LEU A 138 -11.20 3.11 2.09
N ILE A 139 -11.08 2.93 3.39
CA ILE A 139 -11.44 3.98 4.36
C ILE A 139 -10.40 5.10 4.45
N GLN A 140 -9.20 4.86 3.94
CA GLN A 140 -8.12 5.84 3.90
C GLN A 140 -7.43 5.79 2.55
N PRO A 141 -6.89 6.93 2.06
CA PRO A 141 -6.17 6.92 0.79
C PRO A 141 -4.84 6.19 0.91
N VAL A 142 -4.47 5.49 -0.15
CA VAL A 142 -3.20 4.76 -0.26
C VAL A 142 -2.53 5.13 -1.57
N ALA A 143 -1.23 5.36 -1.53
CA ALA A 143 -0.44 5.57 -2.73
C ALA A 143 -0.48 4.30 -3.58
N MET A 144 -1.01 4.39 -4.79
CA MET A 144 -1.13 3.23 -5.66
C MET A 144 -1.10 3.60 -7.13
N GLU A 145 -0.82 2.60 -7.94
CA GLU A 145 -0.88 2.66 -9.39
C GLU A 145 -1.32 1.30 -9.90
N GLU A 146 -1.71 1.22 -11.17
CA GLU A 146 -2.07 -0.04 -11.78
C GLU A 146 -0.90 -1.02 -11.70
N GLY A 147 -1.20 -2.27 -11.37
CA GLY A 147 -0.21 -3.31 -11.17
C GLY A 147 0.28 -3.49 -9.74
N LEU A 148 -0.08 -2.60 -8.83
CA LEU A 148 0.31 -2.74 -7.42
C LEU A 148 -0.33 -3.97 -6.82
N LYS A 149 0.48 -4.79 -6.16
CA LYS A 149 0.03 -6.02 -5.49
C LYS A 149 -0.32 -5.74 -4.04
N PHE A 150 -1.29 -6.49 -3.52
CA PHE A 150 -1.72 -6.39 -2.13
C PHE A 150 -2.12 -7.76 -1.59
N ALA A 151 -2.17 -7.87 -0.28
CA ALA A 151 -2.74 -9.03 0.40
C ALA A 151 -4.10 -8.67 1.00
N ILE A 152 -4.99 -9.66 1.08
CA ILE A 152 -6.28 -9.52 1.76
C ILE A 152 -6.15 -10.26 3.08
N ARG A 153 -6.48 -9.59 4.19
CA ARG A 153 -6.25 -10.13 5.53
C ARG A 153 -7.50 -10.01 6.40
N GLU A 154 -7.70 -10.99 7.24
CA GLU A 154 -8.73 -11.00 8.29
C GLU A 154 -8.04 -11.30 9.63
N GLY A 155 -8.16 -10.39 10.59
CA GLY A 155 -7.57 -10.58 11.91
C GLY A 155 -6.07 -10.89 11.89
N GLY A 156 -5.34 -10.26 10.97
CA GLY A 156 -3.90 -10.48 10.82
C GLY A 156 -3.51 -11.72 10.02
N ARG A 157 -4.49 -12.49 9.54
CA ARG A 157 -4.25 -13.70 8.73
C ARG A 157 -4.54 -13.42 7.25
N THR A 158 -3.61 -13.77 6.38
CA THR A 158 -3.80 -13.62 4.93
C THR A 158 -4.83 -14.62 4.40
N VAL A 159 -5.87 -14.10 3.77
CA VAL A 159 -6.94 -14.91 3.17
C VAL A 159 -7.02 -14.76 1.65
N GLY A 160 -6.22 -13.89 1.07
CA GLY A 160 -6.17 -13.69 -0.37
C GLY A 160 -5.05 -12.76 -0.77
N ALA A 161 -4.88 -12.63 -2.08
CA ALA A 161 -3.92 -11.71 -2.68
C ALA A 161 -4.47 -11.19 -3.99
N GLY A 162 -4.09 -9.99 -4.36
CA GLY A 162 -4.58 -9.38 -5.58
C GLY A 162 -3.64 -8.34 -6.15
N GLN A 163 -4.11 -7.77 -7.24
CA GLN A 163 -3.38 -6.75 -7.99
C GLN A 163 -4.36 -5.70 -8.49
N VAL A 164 -4.00 -4.44 -8.32
CA VAL A 164 -4.80 -3.31 -8.82
C VAL A 164 -4.80 -3.35 -10.35
N THR A 165 -5.98 -3.41 -10.95
CA THR A 165 -6.15 -3.43 -12.40
C THR A 165 -6.58 -2.08 -12.95
N LYS A 166 -7.33 -1.30 -12.16
CA LYS A 166 -7.83 0.01 -12.58
C LYS A 166 -8.04 0.89 -11.35
N ILE A 167 -7.65 2.14 -11.44
CA ILE A 167 -7.89 3.14 -10.41
C ILE A 167 -9.16 3.91 -10.77
N VAL A 168 -10.07 4.06 -9.80
CA VAL A 168 -11.36 4.75 -9.99
C VAL A 168 -11.34 6.13 -9.35
N LYS A 169 -10.84 6.26 -8.12
CA LYS A 169 -10.73 7.55 -7.41
C LYS A 169 -9.42 7.69 -6.67
#